data_1c426993578a2a368cc97a5b10018ed8
#
_entry.id   1c426993578a2a368cc97a5b10018ed8
#
_cell.length_a   1.000
_cell.length_b   1.000
_cell.length_c   1.000
_cell.angle_alpha   90.00
_cell.angle_beta   90.00
_cell.angle_gamma   90.00
#
_symmetry.space_group_name_H-M   'P 1'
#
loop_
_entity.id
_entity.type
_entity.pdbx_description
1 polymer ?
#
loop_
_entity_poly.entity_id
_entity_poly.type
_entity_poly.pdbx_seq_one_letter_code
_entity_poly.pdbx_strand_id
1 'polypeptide(L)'
;MTNQELLRRPEIFTNREETDYAEQELIEMIKQDSVLIIGNVFDWDYQRRGLRVSFGKGLLGFIPEDEITIRNMRYQRGFKMPKDAFFLIGKNIIAEVTNYNVYRREFELSRKMSMKKSISVLKAGDIVEAAIESINEKAMILDVGAGNLAWMSWKDFSKVPYNSIDNIGFEKGECLNVFVDSIKDIRIQVSRKKAFRDYEEARKEYQENENIVAMITDYRNSEDHELYEFSYWVEIEPNVPGILDTHKALPIGKIADLRILSVKDKGLKLRLASWKFSVIQINKRLGNA
;
A
#
# COMPACT_ATOMS: atom_id res chain seq x y z
N MET A 1 1.32 20.73 -3.11
CA MET A 1 2.07 19.45 -3.20
C MET A 1 3.13 19.58 -4.27
N THR A 2 4.35 19.18 -4.01
CA THR A 2 5.44 19.22 -4.99
C THR A 2 5.36 18.05 -5.97
N ASN A 3 5.97 18.17 -7.16
CA ASN A 3 6.05 17.04 -8.10
C ASN A 3 6.72 15.81 -7.47
N GLN A 4 7.69 16.00 -6.55
CA GLN A 4 8.34 14.88 -5.88
C GLN A 4 7.42 14.13 -4.91
N GLU A 5 6.57 14.85 -4.18
CA GLU A 5 5.57 14.24 -3.30
C GLU A 5 4.56 13.45 -4.11
N LEU A 6 4.08 13.98 -5.24
CA LEU A 6 3.18 13.26 -6.14
C LEU A 6 3.80 11.96 -6.68
N LEU A 7 5.07 11.98 -7.08
CA LEU A 7 5.76 10.81 -7.63
C LEU A 7 5.91 9.66 -6.62
N ARG A 8 5.96 9.96 -5.33
CA ARG A 8 6.05 8.96 -4.25
C ARG A 8 4.69 8.52 -3.71
N ARG A 9 3.60 9.14 -4.15
CA ARG A 9 2.26 8.87 -3.65
C ARG A 9 1.59 7.72 -4.43
N PRO A 10 1.04 6.70 -3.75
CA PRO A 10 0.18 5.69 -4.38
C PRO A 10 -1.05 6.33 -5.03
N GLU A 11 -1.43 5.86 -6.21
CA GLU A 11 -2.55 6.45 -6.97
C GLU A 11 -3.90 6.36 -6.23
N ILE A 12 -4.09 5.36 -5.39
CA ILE A 12 -5.35 5.16 -4.64
C ILE A 12 -5.66 6.28 -3.64
N PHE A 13 -4.64 7.04 -3.19
CA PHE A 13 -4.79 8.16 -2.23
C PHE A 13 -4.83 9.53 -2.87
N THR A 14 -4.86 9.58 -4.19
CA THR A 14 -4.96 10.85 -4.88
C THR A 14 -6.41 11.34 -4.87
N ASN A 15 -6.65 12.48 -4.22
CA ASN A 15 -7.95 13.14 -4.24
C ASN A 15 -8.03 14.10 -5.45
N ARG A 16 -9.23 14.25 -6.02
CA ARG A 16 -9.47 15.08 -7.21
C ARG A 16 -9.21 16.57 -6.98
N GLU A 17 -9.20 17.01 -5.73
CA GLU A 17 -9.13 18.42 -5.33
C GLU A 17 -7.71 19.02 -5.36
N GLU A 18 -6.67 18.20 -5.54
CA GLU A 18 -5.28 18.64 -5.38
C GLU A 18 -4.64 19.28 -6.63
N THR A 19 -5.33 19.26 -7.77
CA THR A 19 -4.83 19.86 -9.02
C THR A 19 -5.86 20.82 -9.63
N ASP A 20 -6.04 21.98 -9.01
CA ASP A 20 -7.03 22.98 -9.43
C ASP A 20 -6.38 24.06 -10.29
N TYR A 21 -5.85 23.68 -11.46
CA TYR A 21 -5.28 24.61 -12.42
C TYR A 21 -6.34 25.19 -13.37
N ALA A 22 -6.21 26.48 -13.70
CA ALA A 22 -6.89 27.06 -14.85
C ALA A 22 -6.23 26.56 -16.15
N GLU A 23 -7.01 26.44 -17.22
CA GLU A 23 -6.52 25.94 -18.53
C GLU A 23 -5.29 26.75 -19.02
N GLN A 24 -5.37 28.06 -18.99
CA GLN A 24 -4.29 28.94 -19.45
C GLN A 24 -3.03 28.82 -18.59
N GLU A 25 -3.19 28.75 -17.28
CA GLU A 25 -2.10 28.56 -16.35
C GLU A 25 -1.34 27.25 -16.64
N LEU A 26 -2.08 26.17 -16.84
CA LEU A 26 -1.49 24.87 -17.17
C LEU A 26 -0.77 24.88 -18.53
N ILE A 27 -1.33 25.55 -19.54
CA ILE A 27 -0.66 25.73 -20.85
C ILE A 27 0.66 26.50 -20.72
N GLU A 28 0.74 27.47 -19.83
CA GLU A 28 1.98 28.22 -19.58
C GLU A 28 2.99 27.37 -18.82
N MET A 29 2.55 26.63 -17.80
CA MET A 29 3.42 25.78 -16.98
C MET A 29 4.10 24.67 -17.80
N ILE A 30 3.40 24.00 -18.69
CA ILE A 30 3.97 22.92 -19.52
C ILE A 30 5.03 23.40 -20.52
N LYS A 31 5.10 24.72 -20.82
CA LYS A 31 6.16 25.30 -21.66
C LYS A 31 7.46 25.50 -20.88
N GLN A 32 7.39 25.55 -19.56
CA GLN A 32 8.53 25.88 -18.69
C GLN A 32 9.10 24.64 -18.02
N ASP A 33 8.25 23.71 -17.60
CA ASP A 33 8.67 22.51 -16.86
C ASP A 33 7.67 21.37 -17.03
N SER A 34 8.06 20.21 -16.55
CA SER A 34 7.22 19.03 -16.41
C SER A 34 6.13 19.25 -15.36
N VAL A 35 4.89 19.07 -15.75
CA VAL A 35 3.74 19.22 -14.87
C VAL A 35 3.07 17.88 -14.66
N LEU A 36 2.96 17.46 -13.38
CA LEU A 36 2.20 16.30 -12.97
C LEU A 36 0.79 16.72 -12.54
N ILE A 37 -0.19 15.93 -12.95
CA ILE A 37 -1.59 16.11 -12.55
C ILE A 37 -2.15 14.82 -11.92
N ILE A 38 -3.15 15.01 -11.08
CA ILE A 38 -4.05 13.94 -10.67
C ILE A 38 -5.31 14.03 -11.51
N GLY A 39 -5.67 12.94 -12.17
CA GLY A 39 -6.86 12.90 -13.00
C GLY A 39 -7.66 11.62 -12.81
N ASN A 40 -8.98 11.72 -12.94
CA ASN A 40 -9.89 10.60 -12.91
C ASN A 40 -10.10 10.03 -14.32
N VAL A 41 -9.82 8.75 -14.49
CA VAL A 41 -10.07 8.03 -15.74
C VAL A 41 -11.54 7.69 -15.82
N PHE A 42 -12.27 8.30 -16.76
CA PHE A 42 -13.72 8.10 -16.85
C PHE A 42 -14.17 7.23 -18.04
N ASP A 43 -13.33 7.06 -19.07
CA ASP A 43 -13.71 6.33 -20.26
C ASP A 43 -12.49 5.83 -21.06
N TRP A 44 -12.75 4.90 -22.00
CA TRP A 44 -11.83 4.44 -23.03
C TRP A 44 -12.31 4.88 -24.42
N ASP A 45 -11.49 5.63 -25.12
CA ASP A 45 -11.75 6.01 -26.51
C ASP A 45 -11.34 4.88 -27.47
N TYR A 46 -12.33 4.16 -28.00
CA TYR A 46 -12.10 3.04 -28.93
C TYR A 46 -11.55 3.45 -30.30
N GLN A 47 -11.82 4.67 -30.73
CA GLN A 47 -11.34 5.17 -32.04
C GLN A 47 -9.86 5.57 -31.96
N ARG A 48 -9.53 6.30 -30.92
CA ARG A 48 -8.16 6.82 -30.69
C ARG A 48 -7.28 5.85 -29.92
N ARG A 49 -7.85 4.79 -29.35
CA ARG A 49 -7.19 3.81 -28.49
C ARG A 49 -6.43 4.47 -27.34
N GLY A 50 -7.16 4.91 -26.34
CA GLY A 50 -6.58 5.56 -25.17
C GLY A 50 -7.59 5.87 -24.10
N LEU A 51 -7.08 6.31 -22.94
CA LEU A 51 -7.88 6.69 -21.79
C LEU A 51 -8.30 8.16 -21.87
N ARG A 52 -9.55 8.42 -21.54
CA ARG A 52 -10.08 9.77 -21.30
C ARG A 52 -10.01 10.09 -19.82
N VAL A 53 -9.43 11.23 -19.50
CA VAL A 53 -9.15 11.65 -18.12
C VAL A 53 -9.79 13.01 -17.88
N SER A 54 -10.43 13.18 -16.73
CA SER A 54 -10.90 14.48 -16.26
C SER A 54 -10.09 14.92 -15.04
N PHE A 55 -9.71 16.19 -14.97
CA PHE A 55 -8.94 16.74 -13.86
C PHE A 55 -9.25 18.24 -13.65
N GLY A 56 -8.86 18.74 -12.48
CA GLY A 56 -9.07 20.14 -12.14
C GLY A 56 -10.50 20.62 -12.34
N LYS A 57 -10.66 21.83 -12.84
CA LYS A 57 -11.96 22.50 -13.11
C LYS A 57 -12.66 21.99 -14.37
N GLY A 58 -12.75 20.69 -14.57
CA GLY A 58 -13.41 20.11 -15.75
C GLY A 58 -12.52 20.06 -16.99
N LEU A 59 -11.21 20.14 -16.82
CA LEU A 59 -10.25 19.96 -17.90
C LEU A 59 -10.27 18.50 -18.36
N LEU A 60 -10.06 18.31 -19.64
CA LEU A 60 -10.03 17.00 -20.28
C LEU A 60 -8.61 16.67 -20.72
N GLY A 61 -8.25 15.41 -20.56
CA GLY A 61 -7.00 14.86 -21.04
C GLY A 61 -7.18 13.52 -21.72
N PHE A 62 -6.20 13.18 -22.53
CA PHE A 62 -6.14 11.92 -23.26
C PHE A 62 -4.78 11.25 -23.05
N ILE A 63 -4.79 9.98 -22.69
CA ILE A 63 -3.58 9.15 -22.59
C ILE A 63 -3.63 8.13 -23.73
N PRO A 64 -2.74 8.20 -24.73
CA PRO A 64 -2.62 7.17 -25.74
C PRO A 64 -2.29 5.81 -25.13
N GLU A 65 -2.69 4.73 -25.77
CA GLU A 65 -2.51 3.37 -25.26
C GLU A 65 -1.06 3.05 -24.87
N ASP A 66 -0.09 3.46 -25.67
CA ASP A 66 1.33 3.24 -25.44
C ASP A 66 1.94 4.11 -24.32
N GLU A 67 1.18 5.09 -23.83
CA GLU A 67 1.54 5.99 -22.72
C GLU A 67 0.83 5.66 -21.38
N ILE A 68 0.04 4.57 -21.31
CA ILE A 68 -0.68 4.18 -20.10
C ILE A 68 0.22 3.53 -19.04
N THR A 69 1.18 2.72 -19.46
CA THR A 69 2.04 1.97 -18.53
C THR A 69 3.44 1.72 -19.08
N ILE A 70 4.39 1.55 -18.19
CA ILE A 70 5.76 1.12 -18.52
C ILE A 70 5.86 -0.38 -18.82
N ARG A 71 4.80 -1.15 -18.54
CA ARG A 71 4.73 -2.60 -18.76
C ARG A 71 4.07 -2.89 -20.10
N ASN A 72 4.29 -4.11 -20.60
CA ASN A 72 3.55 -4.57 -21.77
C ASN A 72 2.07 -4.68 -21.44
N MET A 73 1.23 -4.09 -22.30
CA MET A 73 -0.22 -4.14 -22.16
C MET A 73 -0.73 -5.56 -22.37
N ARG A 74 -1.65 -5.98 -21.52
CA ARG A 74 -2.27 -7.30 -21.58
C ARG A 74 -3.66 -7.19 -22.21
N TYR A 75 -3.91 -7.98 -23.24
CA TYR A 75 -5.22 -8.06 -23.89
C TYR A 75 -5.91 -9.37 -23.49
N GLN A 76 -7.19 -9.27 -23.23
CA GLN A 76 -8.04 -10.45 -23.09
C GLN A 76 -8.69 -10.77 -24.45
N ARG A 77 -8.71 -12.07 -24.81
CA ARG A 77 -9.29 -12.55 -26.07
C ARG A 77 -10.74 -12.05 -26.24
N GLY A 78 -11.03 -11.41 -27.38
CA GLY A 78 -12.36 -10.86 -27.68
C GLY A 78 -12.60 -9.44 -27.18
N PHE A 79 -11.68 -8.82 -26.42
CA PHE A 79 -11.81 -7.45 -25.96
C PHE A 79 -10.90 -6.52 -26.78
N LYS A 80 -11.44 -5.36 -27.18
CA LYS A 80 -10.68 -4.32 -27.90
C LYS A 80 -9.91 -3.39 -26.96
N MET A 81 -10.27 -3.34 -25.68
CA MET A 81 -9.60 -2.56 -24.65
C MET A 81 -8.63 -3.46 -23.86
N PRO A 82 -7.39 -3.01 -23.61
CA PRO A 82 -6.46 -3.73 -22.75
C PRO A 82 -7.00 -3.90 -21.32
N LYS A 83 -6.72 -5.06 -20.72
CA LYS A 83 -7.11 -5.34 -19.32
C LYS A 83 -6.54 -4.31 -18.35
N ASP A 84 -5.31 -3.87 -18.57
CA ASP A 84 -4.65 -2.88 -17.73
C ASP A 84 -5.34 -1.50 -17.82
N ALA A 85 -5.84 -1.09 -18.98
CA ALA A 85 -6.64 0.11 -19.15
C ALA A 85 -8.01 -0.01 -18.49
N PHE A 86 -8.67 -1.17 -18.62
CA PHE A 86 -9.96 -1.44 -17.99
C PHE A 86 -9.92 -1.24 -16.46
N PHE A 87 -8.88 -1.69 -15.80
CA PHE A 87 -8.73 -1.54 -14.35
C PHE A 87 -8.46 -0.10 -13.89
N LEU A 88 -8.15 0.81 -14.80
CA LEU A 88 -7.96 2.22 -14.47
C LEU A 88 -9.25 3.04 -14.57
N ILE A 89 -10.28 2.55 -15.26
CA ILE A 89 -11.56 3.26 -15.37
C ILE A 89 -12.18 3.46 -13.99
N GLY A 90 -12.59 4.69 -13.69
CA GLY A 90 -13.12 5.11 -12.39
C GLY A 90 -12.07 5.42 -11.34
N LYS A 91 -10.78 5.20 -11.63
CA LYS A 91 -9.68 5.48 -10.69
C LYS A 91 -9.04 6.85 -10.97
N ASN A 92 -8.48 7.41 -9.91
CA ASN A 92 -7.54 8.51 -10.03
C ASN A 92 -6.16 7.97 -10.38
N ILE A 93 -5.47 8.69 -11.25
CA ILE A 93 -4.10 8.38 -11.69
C ILE A 93 -3.23 9.62 -11.61
N ILE A 94 -1.92 9.40 -11.56
CA ILE A 94 -0.92 10.45 -11.71
C ILE A 94 -0.36 10.40 -13.13
N ALA A 95 -0.48 11.49 -13.85
CA ALA A 95 0.02 11.60 -15.22
C ALA A 95 0.79 12.91 -15.44
N GLU A 96 1.76 12.85 -16.33
CA GLU A 96 2.47 14.04 -16.81
C GLU A 96 1.72 14.66 -17.98
N VAL A 97 1.58 15.98 -17.95
CA VAL A 97 1.06 16.75 -19.08
C VAL A 97 2.18 16.93 -20.10
N THR A 98 1.98 16.43 -21.30
CA THR A 98 3.00 16.47 -22.36
C THR A 98 2.75 17.55 -23.38
N ASN A 99 1.48 17.84 -23.65
CA ASN A 99 1.09 18.83 -24.66
C ASN A 99 -0.36 19.30 -24.44
N TYR A 100 -0.76 20.37 -25.17
CA TYR A 100 -2.15 20.82 -25.27
C TYR A 100 -2.60 20.86 -26.72
N ASN A 101 -3.66 20.10 -27.04
CA ASN A 101 -4.26 20.06 -28.34
C ASN A 101 -5.35 21.12 -28.48
N VAL A 102 -5.02 22.24 -29.11
CA VAL A 102 -5.91 23.40 -29.30
C VAL A 102 -7.20 23.04 -30.06
N TYR A 103 -7.12 22.15 -31.05
CA TYR A 103 -8.28 21.79 -31.88
C TYR A 103 -9.31 20.98 -31.12
N ARG A 104 -8.85 20.14 -30.19
CA ARG A 104 -9.72 19.28 -29.36
C ARG A 104 -10.01 19.86 -27.98
N ARG A 105 -9.33 20.91 -27.60
CA ARG A 105 -9.37 21.52 -26.29
C ARG A 105 -9.13 20.47 -25.17
N GLU A 106 -8.11 19.64 -25.38
CA GLU A 106 -7.73 18.59 -24.43
C GLU A 106 -6.22 18.55 -24.25
N PHE A 107 -5.78 18.12 -23.07
CA PHE A 107 -4.37 17.91 -22.77
C PHE A 107 -3.94 16.50 -23.20
N GLU A 108 -2.75 16.40 -23.77
CA GLU A 108 -2.09 15.12 -23.99
C GLU A 108 -1.35 14.72 -22.72
N LEU A 109 -1.57 13.50 -22.24
CA LEU A 109 -1.07 13.03 -20.97
C LEU A 109 -0.27 11.74 -21.15
N SER A 110 0.75 11.55 -20.27
CA SER A 110 1.51 10.30 -20.18
C SER A 110 1.58 9.84 -18.75
N ARG A 111 0.90 8.72 -18.42
CA ARG A 111 1.07 8.02 -17.16
C ARG A 111 2.41 7.25 -17.14
N LYS A 112 2.86 6.77 -18.27
CA LYS A 112 4.15 6.10 -18.43
C LYS A 112 5.33 6.99 -18.05
N MET A 113 5.28 8.28 -18.37
CA MET A 113 6.33 9.23 -17.95
C MET A 113 6.32 9.46 -16.45
N SER A 114 5.17 9.66 -15.83
CA SER A 114 5.08 9.79 -14.37
C SER A 114 5.57 8.53 -13.65
N MET A 115 5.23 7.33 -14.14
CA MET A 115 5.74 6.07 -13.62
C MET A 115 7.27 5.96 -13.72
N LYS A 116 7.87 6.32 -14.86
CA LYS A 116 9.33 6.33 -15.04
C LYS A 116 10.02 7.30 -14.08
N LYS A 117 9.48 8.52 -13.94
CA LYS A 117 10.00 9.51 -13.00
C LYS A 117 9.89 9.02 -11.56
N SER A 118 8.78 8.40 -11.16
CA SER A 118 8.62 7.83 -9.83
C SER A 118 9.69 6.76 -9.54
N ILE A 119 9.96 5.84 -10.47
CA ILE A 119 11.04 4.86 -10.31
C ILE A 119 12.41 5.55 -10.19
N SER A 120 12.66 6.62 -10.92
CA SER A 120 13.95 7.30 -10.90
C SER A 120 14.27 8.03 -9.58
N VAL A 121 13.23 8.43 -8.84
CA VAL A 121 13.39 9.07 -7.51
C VAL A 121 13.32 8.07 -6.36
N LEU A 122 12.91 6.83 -6.61
CA LEU A 122 12.89 5.75 -5.64
C LEU A 122 14.26 5.08 -5.56
N LYS A 123 14.74 4.78 -4.36
CA LYS A 123 16.04 4.14 -4.14
C LYS A 123 15.91 2.90 -3.27
N ALA A 124 16.76 1.91 -3.53
CA ALA A 124 16.94 0.81 -2.57
C ALA A 124 17.44 1.39 -1.25
N GLY A 125 16.81 0.96 -0.15
CA GLY A 125 17.05 1.53 1.19
C GLY A 125 16.00 2.56 1.63
N ASP A 126 15.19 3.09 0.72
CA ASP A 126 14.11 4.02 1.10
C ASP A 126 13.01 3.27 1.89
N ILE A 127 12.42 3.97 2.87
CA ILE A 127 11.15 3.56 3.48
C ILE A 127 10.08 4.45 2.85
N VAL A 128 9.06 3.80 2.27
CA VAL A 128 7.98 4.49 1.57
C VAL A 128 6.62 3.97 2.06
N GLU A 129 5.62 4.84 2.06
CA GLU A 129 4.24 4.46 2.23
C GLU A 129 3.74 3.83 0.92
N ALA A 130 3.17 2.63 1.01
CA ALA A 130 2.70 1.87 -0.14
C ALA A 130 1.25 1.42 0.06
N ALA A 131 0.45 1.49 -0.99
CA ALA A 131 -0.94 1.06 -0.95
C ALA A 131 -1.10 -0.38 -1.45
N ILE A 132 -1.93 -1.15 -0.79
CA ILE A 132 -2.23 -2.52 -1.17
C ILE A 132 -3.12 -2.52 -2.42
N GLU A 133 -2.58 -2.99 -3.55
CA GLU A 133 -3.34 -3.18 -4.80
C GLU A 133 -3.98 -4.58 -4.86
N SER A 134 -3.29 -5.60 -4.39
CA SER A 134 -3.86 -6.95 -4.26
C SER A 134 -3.08 -7.83 -3.30
N ILE A 135 -3.80 -8.78 -2.72
CA ILE A 135 -3.29 -9.80 -1.81
C ILE A 135 -3.58 -11.16 -2.44
N ASN A 136 -2.60 -12.05 -2.48
CA ASN A 136 -2.74 -13.41 -3.00
C ASN A 136 -1.86 -14.39 -2.21
N GLU A 137 -2.02 -15.69 -2.43
CA GLU A 137 -1.33 -16.77 -1.69
C GLU A 137 0.21 -16.67 -1.70
N LYS A 138 0.81 -16.01 -2.68
CA LYS A 138 2.27 -15.94 -2.84
C LYS A 138 2.87 -14.64 -2.34
N ALA A 139 2.11 -13.55 -2.43
CA ALA A 139 2.63 -12.21 -2.20
C ALA A 139 1.53 -11.16 -2.05
N MET A 140 1.93 -10.01 -1.55
CA MET A 140 1.18 -8.76 -1.60
C MET A 140 1.75 -7.89 -2.72
N ILE A 141 0.88 -7.31 -3.54
CA ILE A 141 1.24 -6.33 -4.58
C ILE A 141 0.87 -4.95 -4.08
N LEU A 142 1.82 -4.06 -4.12
CA LEU A 142 1.73 -2.73 -3.52
C LEU A 142 2.01 -1.65 -4.57
N ASP A 143 1.25 -0.57 -4.57
CA ASP A 143 1.59 0.65 -5.29
C ASP A 143 2.54 1.49 -4.42
N VAL A 144 3.76 1.68 -4.88
CA VAL A 144 4.82 2.45 -4.19
C VAL A 144 5.02 3.86 -4.74
N GLY A 145 4.08 4.32 -5.56
CA GLY A 145 4.03 5.67 -6.12
C GLY A 145 3.76 5.70 -7.62
N ALA A 146 2.87 6.62 -8.02
CA ALA A 146 2.43 6.85 -9.40
C ALA A 146 2.06 5.54 -10.15
N GLY A 147 1.40 4.60 -9.47
CA GLY A 147 0.97 3.32 -10.03
C GLY A 147 2.08 2.31 -10.29
N ASN A 148 3.28 2.51 -9.74
CA ASN A 148 4.36 1.52 -9.80
C ASN A 148 4.13 0.39 -8.81
N LEU A 149 3.96 -0.82 -9.33
CA LEU A 149 3.67 -1.99 -8.52
C LEU A 149 4.95 -2.65 -8.04
N ALA A 150 5.06 -2.77 -6.71
CA ALA A 150 6.09 -3.54 -6.02
C ALA A 150 5.55 -4.89 -5.55
N TRP A 151 6.43 -5.85 -5.38
CA TRP A 151 6.14 -7.19 -4.91
C TRP A 151 6.76 -7.40 -3.52
N MET A 152 5.94 -7.89 -2.58
CA MET A 152 6.36 -8.27 -1.24
C MET A 152 5.98 -9.72 -0.98
N SER A 153 6.96 -10.59 -0.73
CA SER A 153 6.69 -11.97 -0.35
C SER A 153 6.19 -12.05 1.09
N TRP A 154 5.47 -13.11 1.43
CA TRP A 154 5.01 -13.32 2.82
C TRP A 154 6.17 -13.44 3.82
N LYS A 155 7.33 -13.89 3.37
CA LYS A 155 8.56 -13.94 4.20
C LYS A 155 9.08 -12.55 4.58
N ASP A 156 8.69 -11.53 3.80
CA ASP A 156 9.11 -10.14 3.98
C ASP A 156 8.03 -9.28 4.67
N PHE A 157 6.90 -9.91 5.02
CA PHE A 157 5.78 -9.22 5.66
C PHE A 157 6.01 -8.94 7.14
N SER A 158 6.35 -9.97 7.94
CA SER A 158 6.60 -9.86 9.39
C SER A 158 7.58 -10.93 9.86
N LYS A 159 8.19 -10.71 11.03
CA LYS A 159 8.92 -11.73 11.81
C LYS A 159 7.99 -12.58 12.68
N VAL A 160 6.76 -12.11 12.90
CA VAL A 160 5.73 -12.85 13.64
C VAL A 160 5.05 -13.84 12.70
N PRO A 161 4.76 -15.08 13.12
CA PRO A 161 4.01 -16.04 12.31
C PRO A 161 2.58 -15.55 11.98
N TYR A 162 2.14 -15.83 10.76
CA TYR A 162 0.78 -15.60 10.29
C TYR A 162 0.25 -16.88 9.64
N ASN A 163 -0.90 -17.36 10.10
CA ASN A 163 -1.49 -18.64 9.66
C ASN A 163 -2.05 -18.57 8.22
N SER A 164 -2.70 -17.48 7.90
CA SER A 164 -3.38 -17.32 6.63
C SER A 164 -3.34 -15.88 6.15
N ILE A 165 -3.32 -15.72 4.84
CA ILE A 165 -3.43 -14.44 4.15
C ILE A 165 -4.75 -13.74 4.49
N ASP A 166 -5.82 -14.51 4.65
CA ASP A 166 -7.15 -13.96 4.96
C ASP A 166 -7.23 -13.33 6.35
N ASN A 167 -6.25 -13.62 7.20
CA ASN A 167 -6.21 -13.19 8.60
C ASN A 167 -5.15 -12.12 8.89
N ILE A 168 -4.51 -11.55 7.87
CA ILE A 168 -3.47 -10.52 8.08
C ILE A 168 -4.02 -9.18 8.57
N GLY A 169 -5.35 -9.02 8.56
CA GLY A 169 -6.01 -7.80 9.02
C GLY A 169 -5.83 -6.60 8.10
N PHE A 170 -5.29 -6.79 6.89
CA PHE A 170 -5.13 -5.75 5.87
C PHE A 170 -6.03 -6.02 4.68
N GLU A 171 -6.56 -4.94 4.10
CA GLU A 171 -7.43 -4.97 2.94
C GLU A 171 -6.83 -4.20 1.76
N LYS A 172 -7.35 -4.48 0.56
CA LYS A 172 -7.02 -3.69 -0.62
C LYS A 172 -7.36 -2.22 -0.39
N GLY A 173 -6.42 -1.34 -0.74
CA GLY A 173 -6.54 0.10 -0.56
C GLY A 173 -5.96 0.62 0.74
N GLU A 174 -5.57 -0.24 1.68
CA GLU A 174 -4.88 0.19 2.88
C GLU A 174 -3.39 0.44 2.64
N CYS A 175 -2.81 1.30 3.48
CA CYS A 175 -1.40 1.67 3.43
C CYS A 175 -0.57 0.91 4.44
N LEU A 176 0.67 0.68 4.07
CA LEU A 176 1.71 0.22 4.98
C LEU A 176 3.07 0.80 4.59
N ASN A 177 3.92 1.02 5.59
CA ASN A 177 5.30 1.40 5.36
C ASN A 177 6.11 0.17 4.94
N VAL A 178 6.87 0.32 3.86
CA VAL A 178 7.75 -0.73 3.34
C VAL A 178 9.13 -0.20 3.02
N PHE A 179 10.12 -1.03 3.25
CA PHE A 179 11.50 -0.81 2.86
C PHE A 179 11.71 -1.30 1.42
N VAL A 180 12.30 -0.49 0.58
CA VAL A 180 12.64 -0.85 -0.80
C VAL A 180 13.90 -1.70 -0.82
N ASP A 181 13.74 -3.00 -1.05
CA ASP A 181 14.87 -3.95 -1.06
C ASP A 181 15.71 -3.84 -2.32
N SER A 182 15.06 -3.81 -3.47
CA SER A 182 15.73 -3.71 -4.74
C SER A 182 14.84 -3.17 -5.84
N ILE A 183 15.48 -2.51 -6.79
CA ILE A 183 14.86 -2.04 -8.03
C ILE A 183 15.71 -2.59 -9.18
N LYS A 184 15.10 -3.42 -10.03
CA LYS A 184 15.70 -3.96 -11.24
C LYS A 184 14.80 -3.63 -12.41
N ASP A 185 15.18 -2.64 -13.22
CA ASP A 185 14.33 -2.06 -14.26
C ASP A 185 13.00 -1.57 -13.69
N ILE A 186 11.89 -2.27 -14.00
CA ILE A 186 10.53 -1.98 -13.53
C ILE A 186 10.08 -2.93 -12.40
N ARG A 187 10.95 -3.81 -11.93
CA ARG A 187 10.66 -4.77 -10.87
C ARG A 187 11.14 -4.21 -9.55
N ILE A 188 10.20 -3.94 -8.67
CA ILE A 188 10.46 -3.39 -7.34
C ILE A 188 10.13 -4.47 -6.32
N GLN A 189 11.08 -4.78 -5.44
CA GLN A 189 10.89 -5.67 -4.31
C GLN A 189 10.92 -4.87 -3.02
N VAL A 190 9.99 -5.17 -2.12
CA VAL A 190 9.85 -4.45 -0.86
C VAL A 190 9.66 -5.41 0.31
N SER A 191 9.92 -4.91 1.52
CA SER A 191 9.81 -5.65 2.77
C SER A 191 9.18 -4.78 3.84
N ARG A 192 8.02 -5.18 4.40
CA ARG A 192 7.45 -4.53 5.59
C ARG A 192 8.34 -4.80 6.80
N LYS A 193 8.82 -6.01 6.96
CA LYS A 193 9.66 -6.44 8.05
C LYS A 193 10.94 -5.61 8.22
N LYS A 194 11.53 -5.10 7.13
CA LYS A 194 12.74 -4.24 7.18
C LYS A 194 12.43 -2.76 7.44
N ALA A 195 11.18 -2.34 7.26
CA ALA A 195 10.76 -0.96 7.51
C ALA A 195 10.62 -0.63 9.00
N PHE A 196 10.60 -1.64 9.86
CA PHE A 196 10.37 -1.48 11.29
C PHE A 196 11.50 -2.08 12.11
N ARG A 197 11.64 -1.58 13.34
CA ARG A 197 12.62 -2.05 14.32
C ARG A 197 12.44 -3.51 14.69
N ASP A 198 13.49 -4.11 15.16
CA ASP A 198 13.47 -5.48 15.64
C ASP A 198 12.99 -5.59 17.09
N TYR A 199 12.53 -6.80 17.48
CA TYR A 199 12.10 -7.09 18.84
C TYR A 199 13.17 -6.76 19.88
N GLU A 200 14.45 -7.05 19.61
CA GLU A 200 15.56 -6.75 20.50
C GLU A 200 15.70 -5.25 20.86
N GLU A 201 15.33 -4.38 19.95
CA GLU A 201 15.29 -2.93 20.18
C GLU A 201 14.00 -2.54 20.90
N ALA A 202 12.85 -3.01 20.39
CA ALA A 202 11.53 -2.69 20.91
C ALA A 202 11.31 -3.15 22.35
N ARG A 203 11.82 -4.34 22.72
CA ARG A 203 11.59 -4.93 24.04
C ARG A 203 12.08 -4.09 25.23
N LYS A 204 13.00 -3.15 24.99
CA LYS A 204 13.54 -2.26 26.03
C LYS A 204 12.51 -1.25 26.54
N GLU A 205 11.46 -1.02 25.78
CA GLU A 205 10.41 -0.04 26.08
C GLU A 205 9.21 -0.68 26.81
N TYR A 206 9.05 -2.01 26.72
CA TYR A 206 7.92 -2.70 27.33
C TYR A 206 8.16 -3.03 28.79
N GLN A 207 7.12 -2.86 29.60
CA GLN A 207 7.15 -3.13 31.05
C GLN A 207 6.11 -4.17 31.45
N GLU A 208 6.43 -4.97 32.47
CA GLU A 208 5.47 -5.89 33.07
C GLU A 208 4.27 -5.14 33.65
N ASN A 209 3.10 -5.75 33.54
CA ASN A 209 1.79 -5.18 33.89
C ASN A 209 1.29 -4.04 33.03
N GLU A 210 1.98 -3.64 31.99
CA GLU A 210 1.51 -2.69 30.99
C GLU A 210 0.33 -3.27 30.19
N ASN A 211 -0.65 -2.42 29.88
CA ASN A 211 -1.75 -2.78 28.99
C ASN A 211 -1.38 -2.37 27.56
N ILE A 212 -1.51 -3.30 26.64
CA ILE A 212 -1.19 -3.12 25.23
C ILE A 212 -2.33 -3.63 24.36
N VAL A 213 -2.31 -3.23 23.10
CA VAL A 213 -3.22 -3.72 22.05
C VAL A 213 -2.39 -4.50 21.04
N ALA A 214 -2.83 -5.70 20.68
CA ALA A 214 -2.11 -6.52 19.72
C ALA A 214 -3.07 -7.31 18.82
N MET A 215 -2.59 -7.64 17.62
CA MET A 215 -3.33 -8.47 16.66
C MET A 215 -3.01 -9.95 16.88
N ILE A 216 -4.03 -10.78 16.93
CA ILE A 216 -3.91 -12.25 16.99
C ILE A 216 -3.58 -12.73 15.57
N THR A 217 -2.39 -13.33 15.39
CA THR A 217 -1.87 -13.65 14.04
C THR A 217 -1.96 -15.11 13.68
N ASP A 218 -1.75 -16.01 14.65
CA ASP A 218 -1.72 -17.45 14.39
C ASP A 218 -1.98 -18.27 15.65
N TYR A 219 -2.34 -19.54 15.47
CA TYR A 219 -2.28 -20.53 16.54
C TYR A 219 -0.84 -20.94 16.80
N ARG A 220 -0.52 -21.13 18.06
CA ARG A 220 0.76 -21.68 18.49
C ARG A 220 0.54 -23.07 19.09
N ASN A 221 1.27 -24.06 18.58
CA ASN A 221 1.35 -25.35 19.25
C ASN A 221 2.12 -25.18 20.56
N SER A 222 1.45 -25.23 21.68
CA SER A 222 2.06 -25.12 23.01
C SER A 222 2.37 -26.52 23.55
N GLU A 223 3.53 -26.69 24.15
CA GLU A 223 3.86 -27.89 24.92
C GLU A 223 3.12 -27.90 26.29
N ASP A 224 2.62 -26.73 26.72
CA ASP A 224 1.93 -26.50 27.99
C ASP A 224 0.41 -26.67 27.89
N HIS A 225 -0.09 -27.60 27.08
CA HIS A 225 -1.54 -27.86 26.90
C HIS A 225 -2.25 -28.29 28.23
N GLU A 226 -1.52 -28.65 29.26
CA GLU A 226 -2.11 -28.98 30.57
C GLU A 226 -2.66 -27.77 31.33
N LEU A 227 -2.17 -26.55 31.01
CA LEU A 227 -2.55 -25.31 31.72
C LEU A 227 -3.51 -24.43 30.95
N TYR A 228 -3.46 -24.45 29.62
CA TYR A 228 -4.28 -23.59 28.75
C TYR A 228 -4.81 -24.36 27.56
N GLU A 229 -6.07 -24.11 27.19
CA GLU A 229 -6.70 -24.76 26.05
C GLU A 229 -6.20 -24.22 24.70
N PHE A 230 -5.80 -22.94 24.68
CA PHE A 230 -5.40 -22.24 23.46
C PHE A 230 -4.12 -21.44 23.70
N SER A 231 -3.27 -21.42 22.70
CA SER A 231 -2.08 -20.57 22.62
C SER A 231 -2.03 -19.89 21.26
N TYR A 232 -1.68 -18.60 21.24
CA TYR A 232 -1.66 -17.78 20.05
C TYR A 232 -0.36 -17.02 19.91
N TRP A 233 0.08 -16.83 18.67
CA TRP A 233 0.98 -15.77 18.31
C TRP A 233 0.21 -14.47 18.15
N VAL A 234 0.79 -13.38 18.63
CA VAL A 234 0.24 -12.03 18.46
C VAL A 234 1.32 -11.07 17.99
N GLU A 235 0.95 -10.09 17.15
CA GLU A 235 1.82 -8.99 16.74
C GLU A 235 1.38 -7.72 17.48
N ILE A 236 2.28 -7.15 18.29
CA ILE A 236 2.00 -5.98 19.12
C ILE A 236 2.23 -4.71 18.31
N GLU A 237 3.37 -4.64 17.67
CA GLU A 237 3.72 -3.73 16.59
C GLU A 237 4.49 -4.54 15.53
N PRO A 238 4.73 -4.01 14.31
CA PRO A 238 5.45 -4.78 13.29
C PRO A 238 6.75 -5.39 13.83
N ASN A 239 6.93 -6.70 13.62
CA ASN A 239 8.07 -7.51 14.10
C ASN A 239 8.14 -7.78 15.61
N VAL A 240 7.21 -7.31 16.42
CA VAL A 240 7.21 -7.54 17.88
C VAL A 240 6.28 -8.69 18.23
N PRO A 241 6.82 -9.89 18.43
CA PRO A 241 6.03 -11.08 18.76
C PRO A 241 5.58 -11.08 20.23
N GLY A 242 4.38 -11.56 20.45
CA GLY A 242 3.88 -11.94 21.76
C GLY A 242 3.27 -13.33 21.74
N ILE A 243 3.16 -13.93 22.90
CA ILE A 243 2.52 -15.22 23.14
C ILE A 243 1.37 -14.99 24.10
N LEU A 244 0.18 -15.35 23.67
CA LEU A 244 -1.05 -15.27 24.46
C LEU A 244 -1.56 -16.67 24.75
N ASP A 245 -1.47 -17.07 26.01
CA ASP A 245 -2.07 -18.31 26.51
C ASP A 245 -3.41 -18.02 27.20
N THR A 246 -4.47 -18.76 26.85
CA THR A 246 -5.84 -18.48 27.30
C THR A 246 -6.72 -19.75 27.30
N HIS A 247 -7.80 -19.74 28.09
CA HIS A 247 -8.87 -20.77 28.06
C HIS A 247 -9.98 -20.43 27.05
N LYS A 248 -9.81 -19.37 26.24
CA LYS A 248 -10.80 -18.95 25.27
C LYS A 248 -10.32 -19.08 23.85
N ALA A 249 -11.18 -19.61 23.00
CA ALA A 249 -11.00 -19.53 21.56
C ALA A 249 -11.15 -18.07 21.11
N LEU A 250 -10.12 -17.55 20.44
CA LEU A 250 -10.05 -16.18 19.94
C LEU A 250 -9.95 -16.20 18.40
N PRO A 251 -10.64 -15.27 17.73
CA PRO A 251 -10.57 -15.19 16.28
C PRO A 251 -9.22 -14.62 15.83
N ILE A 252 -8.56 -15.32 14.92
CA ILE A 252 -7.34 -14.83 14.26
C ILE A 252 -7.67 -13.60 13.39
N GLY A 253 -6.72 -12.67 13.23
CA GLY A 253 -6.88 -11.41 12.50
C GLY A 253 -7.62 -10.32 13.30
N LYS A 254 -7.99 -10.57 14.57
CA LYS A 254 -8.63 -9.57 15.43
C LYS A 254 -7.66 -8.97 16.42
N ILE A 255 -7.99 -7.75 16.85
CA ILE A 255 -7.24 -7.01 17.85
C ILE A 255 -7.81 -7.33 19.24
N ALA A 256 -6.92 -7.52 20.20
CA ALA A 256 -7.26 -7.78 21.60
C ALA A 256 -6.53 -6.83 22.54
N ASP A 257 -7.21 -6.45 23.63
CA ASP A 257 -6.58 -5.74 24.75
C ASP A 257 -5.88 -6.76 25.65
N LEU A 258 -4.58 -6.61 25.79
CA LEU A 258 -3.71 -7.55 26.46
C LEU A 258 -2.93 -6.85 27.57
N ARG A 259 -2.45 -7.65 28.54
CA ARG A 259 -1.52 -7.19 29.57
C ARG A 259 -0.24 -7.99 29.50
N ILE A 260 0.89 -7.31 29.59
CA ILE A 260 2.22 -7.92 29.63
C ILE A 260 2.42 -8.63 30.97
N LEU A 261 2.69 -9.92 30.91
CA LEU A 261 3.07 -10.71 32.08
C LEU A 261 4.58 -10.73 32.32
N SER A 262 5.33 -10.82 31.23
CA SER A 262 6.81 -10.78 31.29
C SER A 262 7.39 -10.47 29.90
N VAL A 263 8.57 -9.85 29.92
CA VAL A 263 9.38 -9.57 28.70
C VAL A 263 10.43 -10.70 28.63
N LYS A 264 10.37 -11.52 27.57
CA LYS A 264 11.26 -12.66 27.32
C LYS A 264 12.16 -12.40 26.13
N ASP A 265 13.21 -13.21 25.97
CA ASP A 265 14.15 -13.03 24.84
C ASP A 265 13.54 -13.23 23.45
N LYS A 266 12.47 -14.03 23.32
CA LYS A 266 11.85 -14.36 22.04
C LYS A 266 10.47 -13.73 21.80
N GLY A 267 10.00 -12.89 22.72
CA GLY A 267 8.69 -12.25 22.63
C GLY A 267 8.09 -11.96 24.01
N LEU A 268 7.00 -11.20 24.03
CA LEU A 268 6.28 -10.87 25.24
C LEU A 268 5.34 -12.01 25.64
N LYS A 269 5.29 -12.37 26.92
CA LYS A 269 4.25 -13.25 27.45
C LYS A 269 3.05 -12.40 27.89
N LEU A 270 1.86 -12.77 27.45
CA LEU A 270 0.66 -11.93 27.52
C LEU A 270 -0.51 -12.68 28.14
N ARG A 271 -1.47 -11.91 28.69
CA ARG A 271 -2.80 -12.38 29.04
C ARG A 271 -3.87 -11.40 28.55
N LEU A 272 -5.11 -11.85 28.44
CA LEU A 272 -6.24 -10.97 28.17
C LEU A 272 -6.41 -9.94 29.30
N ALA A 273 -6.45 -8.64 28.96
CA ALA A 273 -6.68 -7.56 29.90
C ALA A 273 -8.17 -7.31 30.10
N SER A 274 -8.97 -7.43 29.03
CA SER A 274 -10.42 -7.27 29.05
C SER A 274 -11.10 -8.31 28.15
N TRP A 275 -12.42 -8.48 28.37
CA TRP A 275 -13.26 -9.38 27.57
C TRP A 275 -13.86 -8.69 26.33
N LYS A 276 -13.57 -7.41 26.12
CA LYS A 276 -14.10 -6.62 25.01
C LYS A 276 -13.07 -6.61 23.89
N PHE A 277 -13.45 -7.16 22.71
CA PHE A 277 -12.72 -6.93 21.47
C PHE A 277 -13.03 -5.52 21.01
N SER A 278 -12.04 -4.64 21.02
CA SER A 278 -12.19 -3.35 20.37
C SER A 278 -12.01 -3.54 18.88
N VAL A 279 -13.04 -3.19 18.12
CA VAL A 279 -12.92 -2.99 16.67
C VAL A 279 -12.23 -1.64 16.47
N ILE A 280 -10.93 -1.59 16.75
CA ILE A 280 -10.10 -0.43 16.44
C ILE A 280 -9.55 -0.66 15.04
N GLN A 281 -9.78 0.29 14.15
CA GLN A 281 -9.16 0.26 12.83
C GLN A 281 -7.64 0.15 12.97
N ILE A 282 -7.07 -0.92 12.44
CA ILE A 282 -5.66 -1.31 12.48
C ILE A 282 -4.73 -0.20 11.98
N ASN A 283 -5.26 0.68 11.12
CA ASN A 283 -4.53 1.68 10.36
C ASN A 283 -3.93 2.85 11.15
N LYS A 284 -4.33 3.07 12.41
CA LYS A 284 -3.83 4.22 13.17
C LYS A 284 -2.70 3.91 14.16
N ARG A 285 -2.41 2.64 14.46
CA ARG A 285 -1.38 2.29 15.46
C ARG A 285 -0.25 1.39 14.96
N LEU A 286 -0.43 0.68 13.85
CA LEU A 286 0.59 -0.24 13.32
C LEU A 286 1.45 0.35 12.19
N GLY A 287 1.41 1.65 11.95
CA GLY A 287 2.16 2.27 10.86
C GLY A 287 2.38 3.76 10.90
N ASN A 288 1.84 4.47 11.91
CA ASN A 288 2.04 5.92 12.06
C ASN A 288 2.56 6.19 13.48
N ALA A 289 3.85 6.02 13.69
CA ALA A 289 4.63 6.64 14.73
C ALA A 289 5.85 7.30 14.08
#